data_e6bdaf936632f12fe4839e44fe36fbae
#
_entry.id   e6bdaf936632f12fe4839e44fe36fbae
#
_cell.length_a   1.000
_cell.length_b   1.000
_cell.length_c   1.000
_cell.angle_alpha   90.00
_cell.angle_beta   90.00
_cell.angle_gamma   90.00
#
_symmetry.space_group_name_H-M   'P 1'
#
loop_
_entity.id
_entity.type
_entity.pdbx_description
1 polymer ?
#
loop_
_entity_poly.entity_id
_entity_poly.type
_entity_poly.pdbx_seq_one_letter_code
_entity_poly.pdbx_strand_id
1 'polypeptide(L)'
;MNKWMGGLVMAMALGNAQATQTPAQLATLDATVERVRQTFNVPGIAVAVVKDGQVVLARGWGEREVGKPGKVDADTLFAIASNTKAMTATALSILAEDGKLSLDDKVIKHLPWFRMGDAYVTREMTLRDLLVHRSGLGLGAGDLLFWPTTDYSTVEVVQRLADVPLSGGFREGYAYDNI
;
A
#
# COMPACT_ATOMS: atom_id res chain seq x y z
N MET A 1 0.14 -33.20 -50.08
CA MET A 1 0.15 -33.27 -48.63
C MET A 1 0.00 -31.85 -48.11
N ASN A 2 -1.22 -31.39 -47.85
CA ASN A 2 -1.53 -30.01 -47.43
C ASN A 2 -1.76 -30.01 -45.91
N LYS A 3 -0.94 -29.25 -45.21
CA LYS A 3 -1.14 -28.99 -43.79
C LYS A 3 -1.95 -27.69 -43.62
N TRP A 4 -3.13 -27.82 -43.09
CA TRP A 4 -3.97 -26.72 -42.67
C TRP A 4 -3.46 -26.14 -41.36
N MET A 5 -3.04 -24.87 -41.36
CA MET A 5 -2.84 -24.08 -40.15
C MET A 5 -4.16 -23.36 -39.82
N GLY A 6 -4.88 -23.88 -38.86
CA GLY A 6 -6.05 -23.22 -38.30
C GLY A 6 -5.61 -22.12 -37.32
N GLY A 7 -5.74 -20.87 -37.73
CA GLY A 7 -5.55 -19.73 -36.83
C GLY A 7 -6.75 -19.61 -35.88
N LEU A 8 -6.51 -19.72 -34.57
CA LEU A 8 -7.50 -19.45 -33.55
C LEU A 8 -7.61 -17.93 -33.37
N VAL A 9 -8.65 -17.33 -33.90
CA VAL A 9 -9.00 -15.92 -33.64
C VAL A 9 -9.68 -15.87 -32.28
N MET A 10 -8.95 -15.42 -31.26
CA MET A 10 -9.51 -15.15 -29.95
C MET A 10 -10.24 -13.80 -29.99
N ALA A 11 -11.56 -13.84 -30.17
CA ALA A 11 -12.41 -12.66 -30.05
C ALA A 11 -12.42 -12.20 -28.61
N MET A 12 -11.72 -11.09 -28.28
CA MET A 12 -11.90 -10.38 -27.04
C MET A 12 -13.30 -9.76 -27.04
N ALA A 13 -14.21 -10.32 -26.27
CA ALA A 13 -15.47 -9.68 -25.95
C ALA A 13 -15.17 -8.46 -25.07
N LEU A 14 -15.19 -7.28 -25.66
CA LEU A 14 -15.28 -6.03 -24.94
C LEU A 14 -16.65 -6.02 -24.24
N GLY A 15 -16.68 -6.47 -22.99
CA GLY A 15 -17.85 -6.38 -22.15
C GLY A 15 -18.23 -4.91 -22.03
N ASN A 16 -19.39 -4.52 -22.59
CA ASN A 16 -20.00 -3.24 -22.34
C ASN A 16 -20.19 -3.12 -20.80
N ALA A 17 -19.42 -2.24 -20.18
CA ALA A 17 -19.68 -1.83 -18.81
C ALA A 17 -21.04 -1.12 -18.80
N GLN A 18 -22.12 -1.88 -18.56
CA GLN A 18 -23.42 -1.30 -18.28
C GLN A 18 -23.24 -0.45 -17.02
N ALA A 19 -23.52 0.83 -17.14
CA ALA A 19 -23.60 1.74 -16.00
C ALA A 19 -24.64 1.17 -15.04
N THR A 20 -24.19 0.46 -14.02
CA THR A 20 -25.06 -0.03 -12.94
C THR A 20 -25.68 1.17 -12.28
N GLN A 21 -27.03 1.22 -12.21
CA GLN A 21 -27.73 2.31 -11.53
C GLN A 21 -27.20 2.42 -10.10
N THR A 22 -26.82 3.64 -9.71
CA THR A 22 -26.34 3.90 -8.35
C THR A 22 -27.40 3.44 -7.35
N PRO A 23 -27.11 2.55 -6.41
CA PRO A 23 -28.08 2.10 -5.42
C PRO A 23 -28.75 3.28 -4.70
N ALA A 24 -30.05 3.15 -4.40
CA ALA A 24 -30.81 4.21 -3.72
C ALA A 24 -30.14 4.68 -2.40
N GLN A 25 -29.42 3.79 -1.73
CA GLN A 25 -28.62 4.10 -0.52
C GLN A 25 -27.50 5.12 -0.78
N LEU A 26 -27.06 5.27 -2.03
CA LEU A 26 -26.01 6.23 -2.42
C LEU A 26 -26.59 7.55 -2.96
N ALA A 27 -27.91 7.71 -2.99
CA ALA A 27 -28.57 8.91 -3.54
C ALA A 27 -28.16 10.22 -2.83
N THR A 28 -27.82 10.15 -1.53
CA THR A 28 -27.39 11.30 -0.74
C THR A 28 -25.87 11.46 -0.65
N LEU A 29 -25.12 10.60 -1.31
CA LEU A 29 -23.66 10.56 -1.18
C LEU A 29 -23.01 11.86 -1.65
N ASP A 30 -23.47 12.43 -2.76
CA ASP A 30 -22.94 13.71 -3.27
C ASP A 30 -23.01 14.82 -2.23
N ALA A 31 -24.18 15.00 -1.62
CA ALA A 31 -24.37 16.02 -0.59
C ALA A 31 -23.55 15.72 0.67
N THR A 32 -23.38 14.44 0.99
CA THR A 32 -22.57 14.02 2.15
C THR A 32 -21.09 14.28 1.91
N VAL A 33 -20.55 13.87 0.77
CA VAL A 33 -19.13 14.08 0.43
C VAL A 33 -18.83 15.57 0.34
N GLU A 34 -19.69 16.36 -0.31
CA GLU A 34 -19.47 17.80 -0.42
C GLU A 34 -19.51 18.51 0.94
N ARG A 35 -20.41 18.13 1.83
CA ARG A 35 -20.45 18.64 3.21
C ARG A 35 -19.18 18.29 3.97
N VAL A 36 -18.69 17.04 3.87
CA VAL A 36 -17.43 16.60 4.50
C VAL A 36 -16.26 17.42 3.95
N ARG A 37 -16.17 17.55 2.62
CA ARG A 37 -15.12 18.29 1.94
C ARG A 37 -15.05 19.73 2.45
N GLN A 38 -16.19 20.40 2.57
CA GLN A 38 -16.27 21.77 3.07
C GLN A 38 -15.96 21.86 4.56
N THR A 39 -16.54 20.95 5.38
CA THR A 39 -16.33 20.96 6.83
C THR A 39 -14.85 20.81 7.22
N PHE A 40 -14.12 19.94 6.53
CA PHE A 40 -12.71 19.68 6.80
C PHE A 40 -11.76 20.49 5.90
N ASN A 41 -12.30 21.38 5.08
CA ASN A 41 -11.52 22.20 4.14
C ASN A 41 -10.58 21.37 3.25
N VAL A 42 -11.06 20.24 2.75
CA VAL A 42 -10.30 19.34 1.88
C VAL A 42 -10.53 19.73 0.43
N PRO A 43 -9.48 19.96 -0.38
CA PRO A 43 -9.63 20.42 -1.76
C PRO A 43 -10.32 19.38 -2.65
N GLY A 44 -10.03 18.10 -2.46
CA GLY A 44 -10.58 17.03 -3.29
C GLY A 44 -10.74 15.71 -2.55
N ILE A 45 -11.75 14.94 -2.91
CA ILE A 45 -12.06 13.62 -2.35
C ILE A 45 -12.39 12.67 -3.51
N ALA A 46 -11.91 11.44 -3.46
CA ALA A 46 -12.39 10.36 -4.31
C ALA A 46 -13.03 9.26 -3.45
N VAL A 47 -14.12 8.69 -3.93
CA VAL A 47 -14.83 7.59 -3.26
C VAL A 47 -15.09 6.47 -4.26
N ALA A 48 -14.77 5.25 -3.87
CA ALA A 48 -15.19 4.04 -4.55
C ALA A 48 -16.02 3.17 -3.59
N VAL A 49 -17.07 2.56 -4.13
CA VAL A 49 -17.88 1.58 -3.42
C VAL A 49 -17.94 0.30 -4.24
N VAL A 50 -17.53 -0.80 -3.61
CA VAL A 50 -17.60 -2.14 -4.18
C VAL A 50 -18.62 -2.94 -3.38
N LYS A 51 -19.57 -3.58 -4.09
CA LYS A 51 -20.57 -4.46 -3.49
C LYS A 51 -20.69 -5.72 -4.32
N ASP A 52 -20.65 -6.86 -3.66
CA ASP A 52 -20.77 -8.18 -4.29
C ASP A 52 -19.77 -8.37 -5.46
N GLY A 53 -18.53 -7.90 -5.29
CA GLY A 53 -17.49 -7.95 -6.30
C GLY A 53 -17.64 -6.95 -7.46
N GLN A 54 -18.66 -6.09 -7.42
CA GLN A 54 -18.92 -5.09 -8.47
C GLN A 54 -18.64 -3.67 -7.97
N VAL A 55 -17.97 -2.87 -8.82
CA VAL A 55 -17.81 -1.43 -8.55
C VAL A 55 -19.15 -0.75 -8.82
N VAL A 56 -19.86 -0.35 -7.77
CA VAL A 56 -21.15 0.35 -7.87
C VAL A 56 -21.00 1.86 -7.90
N LEU A 57 -19.84 2.37 -7.49
CA LEU A 57 -19.45 3.78 -7.58
C LEU A 57 -17.94 3.89 -7.67
N ALA A 58 -17.44 4.78 -8.52
CA ALA A 58 -16.08 5.32 -8.47
C ALA A 58 -16.15 6.76 -8.99
N ARG A 59 -15.93 7.74 -8.10
CA ARG A 59 -16.11 9.16 -8.46
C ARG A 59 -15.29 10.07 -7.58
N GLY A 60 -14.93 11.26 -8.13
CA GLY A 60 -14.25 12.34 -7.44
C GLY A 60 -15.10 13.58 -7.25
N TRP A 61 -14.76 14.39 -6.26
CA TRP A 61 -15.33 15.70 -5.94
C TRP A 61 -14.22 16.69 -5.64
N GLY A 62 -14.46 17.97 -5.97
CA GLY A 62 -13.52 19.05 -5.71
C GLY A 62 -12.39 19.15 -6.72
N GLU A 63 -11.26 19.67 -6.29
CA GLU A 63 -10.12 20.05 -7.12
C GLU A 63 -8.89 19.23 -6.77
N ARG A 64 -8.04 18.92 -7.78
CA ARG A 64 -6.76 18.22 -7.56
C ARG A 64 -5.74 19.11 -6.85
N GLU A 65 -5.82 20.41 -7.09
CA GLU A 65 -4.94 21.40 -6.49
C GLU A 65 -5.73 22.70 -6.28
N VAL A 66 -5.59 23.28 -5.06
CA VAL A 66 -6.29 24.50 -4.68
C VAL A 66 -5.97 25.63 -5.64
N GLY A 67 -7.02 26.26 -6.19
CA GLY A 67 -6.92 27.43 -7.08
C GLY A 67 -6.39 27.12 -8.48
N LYS A 68 -6.23 25.84 -8.85
CA LYS A 68 -5.84 25.45 -10.21
C LYS A 68 -6.96 24.70 -10.93
N PRO A 69 -7.03 24.82 -12.27
CA PRO A 69 -7.95 24.01 -13.05
C PRO A 69 -7.60 22.53 -12.95
N GLY A 70 -8.60 21.69 -12.79
CA GLY A 70 -8.47 20.23 -12.72
C GLY A 70 -9.30 19.66 -11.58
N LYS A 71 -10.30 18.88 -11.96
CA LYS A 71 -11.19 18.24 -10.99
C LYS A 71 -10.66 16.86 -10.60
N VAL A 72 -11.00 16.45 -9.40
CA VAL A 72 -10.82 15.06 -8.97
C VAL A 72 -11.86 14.19 -9.68
N ASP A 73 -11.42 13.06 -10.18
CA ASP A 73 -12.21 12.04 -10.87
C ASP A 73 -11.85 10.63 -10.37
N ALA A 74 -12.38 9.61 -11.05
CA ALA A 74 -12.14 8.21 -10.69
C ALA A 74 -10.67 7.78 -10.94
N ASP A 75 -9.96 8.47 -11.83
CA ASP A 75 -8.60 8.14 -12.24
C ASP A 75 -7.54 9.01 -11.54
N THR A 76 -7.98 9.92 -10.67
CA THR A 76 -7.06 10.78 -9.92
C THR A 76 -6.27 9.97 -8.91
N LEU A 77 -4.95 10.07 -8.96
CA LEU A 77 -4.05 9.37 -8.06
C LEU A 77 -3.96 10.09 -6.70
N PHE A 78 -4.09 9.33 -5.64
CA PHE A 78 -3.89 9.77 -4.27
C PHE A 78 -2.78 8.96 -3.61
N ALA A 79 -1.95 9.62 -2.80
CA ALA A 79 -1.05 8.92 -1.90
C ALA A 79 -1.88 8.20 -0.82
N ILE A 80 -1.70 6.90 -0.69
CA ILE A 80 -2.50 6.05 0.21
C ILE A 80 -1.80 5.76 1.53
N ALA A 81 -0.63 6.35 1.74
CA ALA A 81 0.15 6.22 2.97
C ALA A 81 0.20 4.77 3.49
N SER A 82 -0.12 4.55 4.75
CA SER A 82 -0.01 3.24 5.40
C SER A 82 -1.01 2.17 4.92
N ASN A 83 -1.98 2.50 4.07
CA ASN A 83 -2.75 1.47 3.37
C ASN A 83 -1.83 0.59 2.49
N THR A 84 -0.69 1.13 2.05
CA THR A 84 0.36 0.39 1.32
C THR A 84 0.87 -0.83 2.09
N LYS A 85 0.91 -0.77 3.43
CA LYS A 85 1.37 -1.89 4.27
C LYS A 85 0.54 -3.16 4.07
N ALA A 86 -0.79 -3.02 3.92
CA ALA A 86 -1.66 -4.16 3.63
C ALA A 86 -1.34 -4.79 2.27
N MET A 87 -1.04 -3.96 1.25
CA MET A 87 -0.65 -4.45 -0.08
C MET A 87 0.70 -5.17 -0.03
N THR A 88 1.67 -4.62 0.69
CA THR A 88 2.98 -5.24 0.90
C THR A 88 2.85 -6.60 1.60
N ALA A 89 2.05 -6.66 2.69
CA ALA A 89 1.81 -7.90 3.41
C ALA A 89 1.13 -8.94 2.52
N THR A 90 0.15 -8.53 1.70
CA THR A 90 -0.52 -9.42 0.74
C THR A 90 0.47 -9.95 -0.30
N ALA A 91 1.32 -9.10 -0.87
CA ALA A 91 2.33 -9.52 -1.85
C ALA A 91 3.30 -10.56 -1.26
N LEU A 92 3.79 -10.34 -0.03
CA LEU A 92 4.64 -11.31 0.66
C LEU A 92 3.90 -12.61 0.98
N SER A 93 2.61 -12.54 1.32
CA SER A 93 1.79 -13.72 1.57
C SER A 93 1.60 -14.57 0.30
N ILE A 94 1.38 -13.94 -0.86
CA ILE A 94 1.32 -14.62 -2.15
C ILE A 94 2.64 -15.33 -2.46
N LEU A 95 3.78 -14.66 -2.25
CA LEU A 95 5.09 -15.29 -2.45
C LEU A 95 5.34 -16.46 -1.50
N ALA A 96 4.81 -16.38 -0.28
CA ALA A 96 4.89 -17.49 0.68
C ALA A 96 4.00 -18.67 0.27
N GLU A 97 2.80 -18.41 -0.23
CA GLU A 97 1.87 -19.42 -0.77
C GLU A 97 2.46 -20.13 -2.00
N ASP A 98 3.14 -19.38 -2.86
CA ASP A 98 3.91 -19.91 -4.01
C ASP A 98 5.19 -20.68 -3.60
N GLY A 99 5.51 -20.77 -2.32
CA GLY A 99 6.71 -21.44 -1.81
C GLY A 99 8.03 -20.72 -2.14
N LYS A 100 7.99 -19.45 -2.53
CA LYS A 100 9.19 -18.66 -2.89
C LYS A 100 9.92 -18.10 -1.67
N LEU A 101 9.21 -17.96 -0.55
CA LEU A 101 9.76 -17.57 0.75
C LEU A 101 8.88 -18.14 1.87
N SER A 102 9.33 -17.99 3.12
CA SER A 102 8.49 -18.18 4.31
C SER A 102 8.45 -16.88 5.11
N LEU A 103 7.31 -16.50 5.66
CA LEU A 103 7.25 -15.35 6.57
C LEU A 103 8.12 -15.53 7.82
N ASP A 104 8.49 -16.78 8.14
CA ASP A 104 9.39 -17.11 9.24
C ASP A 104 10.88 -17.20 8.81
N ASP A 105 11.17 -16.95 7.53
CA ASP A 105 12.56 -16.79 7.06
C ASP A 105 13.20 -15.59 7.75
N LYS A 106 14.48 -15.73 8.10
CA LYS A 106 15.29 -14.62 8.60
C LYS A 106 15.48 -13.58 7.50
N VAL A 107 15.39 -12.30 7.85
CA VAL A 107 15.60 -11.19 6.88
C VAL A 107 16.96 -11.31 6.21
N ILE A 108 18.00 -11.67 6.95
CA ILE A 108 19.37 -11.86 6.42
C ILE A 108 19.51 -13.00 5.39
N LYS A 109 18.54 -13.91 5.30
CA LYS A 109 18.49 -14.92 4.23
C LYS A 109 18.24 -14.28 2.86
N HIS A 110 17.41 -13.25 2.82
CA HIS A 110 17.01 -12.54 1.60
C HIS A 110 17.82 -11.27 1.37
N LEU A 111 18.22 -10.60 2.46
CA LEU A 111 19.04 -9.39 2.47
C LEU A 111 20.29 -9.61 3.34
N PRO A 112 21.35 -10.27 2.83
CA PRO A 112 22.53 -10.64 3.63
C PRO A 112 23.25 -9.44 4.25
N TRP A 113 23.05 -8.25 3.72
CA TRP A 113 23.60 -6.99 4.18
C TRP A 113 22.74 -6.26 5.23
N PHE A 114 21.54 -6.77 5.52
CA PHE A 114 20.64 -6.20 6.53
C PHE A 114 21.26 -6.20 7.92
N ARG A 115 21.16 -5.06 8.63
CA ARG A 115 21.65 -4.90 10.00
C ARG A 115 20.69 -4.03 10.79
N MET A 116 20.52 -4.39 12.06
CA MET A 116 19.91 -3.57 13.11
C MET A 116 21.00 -3.12 14.08
N GLY A 117 20.71 -2.14 14.93
CA GLY A 117 21.63 -1.68 15.98
C GLY A 117 22.04 -2.76 16.99
N ASP A 118 21.29 -3.86 17.07
CA ASP A 118 21.57 -5.02 17.90
C ASP A 118 21.86 -6.27 17.05
N ALA A 119 22.96 -6.96 17.36
CA ALA A 119 23.40 -8.13 16.61
C ALA A 119 22.47 -9.35 16.75
N TYR A 120 21.83 -9.52 17.92
CA TYR A 120 20.84 -10.57 18.13
C TYR A 120 19.60 -10.31 17.28
N VAL A 121 19.07 -9.07 17.32
CA VAL A 121 17.91 -8.66 16.51
C VAL A 121 18.20 -8.82 15.01
N THR A 122 19.38 -8.41 14.55
CA THR A 122 19.81 -8.62 13.15
C THR A 122 19.71 -10.07 12.73
N ARG A 123 20.21 -10.99 13.57
CA ARG A 123 20.25 -12.42 13.27
C ARG A 123 18.88 -13.09 13.37
N GLU A 124 18.05 -12.64 14.29
CA GLU A 124 16.81 -13.31 14.64
C GLU A 124 15.56 -12.74 13.94
N MET A 125 15.64 -11.52 13.39
CA MET A 125 14.51 -10.87 12.73
C MET A 125 14.03 -11.68 11.53
N THR A 126 12.72 -11.91 11.48
CA THR A 126 12.03 -12.62 10.39
C THR A 126 11.27 -11.64 9.51
N LEU A 127 10.84 -12.08 8.31
CA LEU A 127 9.94 -11.30 7.45
C LEU A 127 8.63 -10.96 8.16
N ARG A 128 8.13 -11.88 9.01
CA ARG A 128 6.95 -11.64 9.86
C ARG A 128 7.17 -10.48 10.83
N ASP A 129 8.34 -10.41 11.47
CA ASP A 129 8.65 -9.34 12.43
C ASP A 129 8.60 -7.95 11.77
N LEU A 130 8.99 -7.84 10.49
CA LEU A 130 8.89 -6.58 9.73
C LEU A 130 7.44 -6.12 9.52
N LEU A 131 6.47 -7.04 9.57
CA LEU A 131 5.05 -6.74 9.27
C LEU A 131 4.21 -6.46 10.52
N VAL A 132 4.73 -6.69 11.72
CA VAL A 132 3.92 -6.70 12.95
C VAL A 132 4.35 -5.66 13.99
N HIS A 133 5.26 -4.76 13.64
CA HIS A 133 5.68 -3.64 14.49
C HIS A 133 6.23 -4.07 15.86
N ARG A 134 7.07 -5.10 15.88
CA ARG A 134 7.69 -5.66 17.10
C ARG A 134 9.21 -5.76 17.02
N SER A 135 9.81 -4.86 16.25
CA SER A 135 11.25 -4.82 15.98
C SER A 135 12.10 -4.46 17.21
N GLY A 136 11.52 -3.79 18.20
CA GLY A 136 12.22 -3.14 19.30
C GLY A 136 12.58 -1.68 19.01
N LEU A 137 12.35 -1.18 17.80
CA LEU A 137 12.43 0.24 17.49
C LEU A 137 11.34 1.01 18.25
N GLY A 138 11.58 2.27 18.55
CA GLY A 138 10.57 3.16 19.11
C GLY A 138 9.58 3.65 18.06
N LEU A 139 8.44 4.17 18.49
CA LEU A 139 7.41 4.75 17.63
C LEU A 139 8.01 5.77 16.63
N GLY A 140 7.87 5.52 15.34
CA GLY A 140 8.38 6.37 14.27
C GLY A 140 9.91 6.45 14.17
N ALA A 141 10.63 5.53 14.82
CA ALA A 141 12.08 5.50 14.73
C ALA A 141 12.51 5.23 13.29
N GLY A 142 13.44 6.05 12.78
CA GLY A 142 13.91 5.97 11.40
C GLY A 142 13.08 6.75 10.39
N ASP A 143 11.90 7.27 10.75
CA ASP A 143 11.03 8.02 9.81
C ASP A 143 11.79 9.17 9.11
N LEU A 144 12.64 9.89 9.82
CA LEU A 144 13.42 11.01 9.27
C LEU A 144 14.48 10.58 8.23
N LEU A 145 14.73 9.28 8.06
CA LEU A 145 15.62 8.78 7.01
C LEU A 145 15.00 8.91 5.61
N PHE A 146 13.67 8.99 5.52
CA PHE A 146 12.98 9.04 4.23
C PHE A 146 11.83 10.07 4.19
N TRP A 147 11.41 10.63 5.34
CA TRP A 147 10.31 11.59 5.38
C TRP A 147 10.59 12.74 6.39
N PRO A 148 10.54 14.04 5.97
CA PRO A 148 10.32 14.51 4.57
C PRO A 148 11.35 13.91 3.59
N THR A 149 11.08 14.00 2.29
CA THR A 149 11.92 13.42 1.23
C THR A 149 13.41 13.74 1.45
N THR A 150 14.23 12.69 1.39
CA THR A 150 15.69 12.77 1.49
C THR A 150 16.34 12.26 0.20
N ASP A 151 17.65 12.43 0.05
CA ASP A 151 18.42 11.95 -1.10
C ASP A 151 18.84 10.48 -0.96
N TYR A 152 18.48 9.81 0.15
CA TYR A 152 18.83 8.42 0.36
C TYR A 152 18.00 7.48 -0.51
N SER A 153 18.66 6.52 -1.14
CA SER A 153 17.99 5.39 -1.76
C SER A 153 17.35 4.48 -0.69
N THR A 154 16.36 3.68 -1.09
CA THR A 154 15.74 2.69 -0.17
C THR A 154 16.77 1.77 0.48
N VAL A 155 17.82 1.36 -0.25
CA VAL A 155 18.90 0.51 0.30
C VAL A 155 19.68 1.25 1.38
N GLU A 156 20.05 2.51 1.14
CA GLU A 156 20.75 3.33 2.14
C GLU A 156 19.89 3.58 3.38
N VAL A 157 18.59 3.82 3.21
CA VAL A 157 17.65 3.95 4.34
C VAL A 157 17.67 2.68 5.19
N VAL A 158 17.55 1.50 4.58
CA VAL A 158 17.56 0.22 5.31
C VAL A 158 18.94 -0.05 5.95
N GLN A 159 20.04 0.29 5.29
CA GLN A 159 21.39 0.12 5.87
C GLN A 159 21.61 1.00 7.11
N ARG A 160 21.02 2.20 7.15
CA ARG A 160 21.11 3.11 8.31
C ARG A 160 20.31 2.66 9.53
N LEU A 161 19.47 1.61 9.41
CA LEU A 161 18.85 0.99 10.58
C LEU A 161 19.87 0.45 11.59
N ALA A 162 21.09 0.14 11.14
CA ALA A 162 22.18 -0.24 12.03
C ALA A 162 22.54 0.86 13.06
N ASP A 163 22.26 2.13 12.72
CA ASP A 163 22.58 3.29 13.55
C ASP A 163 21.37 3.77 14.38
N VAL A 164 20.18 3.18 14.14
CA VAL A 164 18.96 3.54 14.88
C VAL A 164 18.90 2.72 16.18
N PRO A 165 18.92 3.37 17.36
CA PRO A 165 18.90 2.66 18.63
C PRO A 165 17.55 1.99 18.87
N LEU A 166 17.58 0.80 19.47
CA LEU A 166 16.37 0.16 19.98
C LEU A 166 15.90 0.86 21.25
N SER A 167 14.59 1.03 21.38
CA SER A 167 13.95 1.66 22.55
C SER A 167 13.27 0.65 23.46
N GLY A 168 13.09 -0.59 23.01
CA GLY A 168 12.43 -1.67 23.72
C GLY A 168 13.00 -3.04 23.35
N GLY A 169 12.49 -4.07 24.01
CA GLY A 169 12.89 -5.45 23.73
C GLY A 169 12.32 -5.95 22.41
N PHE A 170 13.14 -6.72 21.68
CA PHE A 170 12.73 -7.37 20.45
C PHE A 170 11.57 -8.35 20.72
N ARG A 171 10.45 -8.20 20.02
CA ARG A 171 9.21 -8.95 20.16
C ARG A 171 8.44 -8.74 21.49
N GLU A 172 8.88 -7.85 22.36
CA GLU A 172 8.26 -7.64 23.67
C GLU A 172 7.08 -6.66 23.63
N GLY A 173 7.13 -5.68 22.72
CA GLY A 173 6.11 -4.63 22.62
C GLY A 173 5.72 -4.31 21.18
N TYR A 174 4.66 -3.53 21.03
CA TYR A 174 4.23 -2.93 19.77
C TYR A 174 4.68 -1.47 19.73
N ALA A 175 5.41 -1.11 18.68
CA ALA A 175 5.73 0.28 18.35
C ALA A 175 5.60 0.46 16.84
N TYR A 176 4.70 1.33 16.42
CA TYR A 176 4.44 1.55 15.00
C TYR A 176 5.63 2.21 14.31
N ASP A 177 6.14 1.55 13.27
CA ASP A 177 7.25 2.01 12.44
C ASP A 177 6.84 2.08 10.97
N ASN A 178 7.44 3.01 10.23
CA ASN A 178 7.23 3.14 8.79
C ASN A 178 8.43 2.66 7.97
N ILE A 179 9.50 2.25 8.61
CA ILE A 179 10.75 1.81 8.00
C ILE A 179 10.80 0.30 7.87
#